data_b88f965e98125ff572885b2d756df585
#
_entry.id   b88f965e98125ff572885b2d756df585
#
_cell.length_a   1.000
_cell.length_b   1.000
_cell.length_c   1.000
_cell.angle_alpha   90.00
_cell.angle_beta   90.00
_cell.angle_gamma   90.00
#
_symmetry.space_group_name_H-M   'P 1'
#
loop_
_entity.id
_entity.type
_entity.pdbx_description
1 polymer ?
#
loop_
_entity_poly.entity_id
_entity_poly.type
_entity_poly.pdbx_seq_one_letter_code
_entity_poly.pdbx_strand_id
1 'polypeptide(L)'
;MAAVQDGSTTTRSGVLNVAIAGLALFSDGYNAQISIYPNTMSSDIKSRLSNSFLIGEIFGMIFFGALIDRLGRRTGVVAATLFLVLGVALAAAAHGTSELGMFWMMIISRGIAGFGAGGEYPVCATSATEAADETAKLRKKRGFLVASTTDFAIDTGFVAAGIVALIVLACFHQEPRQGVWRVLWPGLRGMSSLRNIQYLLTSKLPVIICFFRIRMINSTQYRKHAIKSKYPYWLVLKRYWKPMLGTSLAWFCYDFVTYPFGLFSSTIVSQLNPDNTTVQNIGYGTMTLGFLIWAIWGFILGGALGPIQSVFPLFIVMYGIFNALGEMGPGVSTFLCAAESFPTPLRGHFLGLAAAVGKAGASIGTEVFTPIQDSFGDVGKGQQAVFLIGSAFTIVGGIIAWWLIPDMERELESEDVKFRAYLEENGYDAAGLGA
;
A
#
# COMPACT_ATOMS: atom_id res chain seq x y z
N MET A 1 23.92 32.76 22.61
CA MET A 1 23.58 31.58 23.44
C MET A 1 22.59 30.76 22.64
N ALA A 2 23.07 29.74 21.90
CA ALA A 2 22.21 28.79 21.21
C ALA A 2 21.68 27.83 22.27
N ALA A 3 20.35 27.77 22.43
CA ALA A 3 19.72 26.80 23.31
C ALA A 3 20.04 25.39 22.75
N VAL A 4 20.72 24.60 23.54
CA VAL A 4 20.88 23.17 23.32
C VAL A 4 19.49 22.58 23.36
N GLN A 5 18.91 22.31 22.20
CA GLN A 5 17.65 21.56 22.11
C GLN A 5 17.92 20.17 22.70
N ASP A 6 17.23 19.85 23.76
CA ASP A 6 17.31 18.61 24.49
C ASP A 6 17.09 17.42 23.51
N GLY A 7 18.14 16.62 23.29
CA GLY A 7 18.11 15.48 22.34
C GLY A 7 17.02 14.43 22.66
N SER A 8 16.42 14.48 23.85
CA SER A 8 15.32 13.62 24.27
C SER A 8 13.98 14.04 23.65
N THR A 9 13.75 15.33 23.48
CA THR A 9 12.50 15.87 22.91
C THR A 9 12.43 15.66 21.40
N THR A 10 13.56 15.79 20.68
CA THR A 10 13.66 15.52 19.23
C THR A 10 13.47 14.04 18.92
N THR A 11 14.06 13.14 19.68
CA THR A 11 13.89 11.68 19.50
C THR A 11 12.44 11.25 19.73
N ARG A 12 11.76 11.82 20.75
CA ARG A 12 10.36 11.52 21.06
C ARG A 12 9.40 12.03 19.97
N SER A 13 9.68 13.20 19.41
CA SER A 13 8.91 13.75 18.28
C SER A 13 9.08 12.91 17.02
N GLY A 14 10.30 12.46 16.70
CA GLY A 14 10.57 11.60 15.54
C GLY A 14 9.82 10.26 15.63
N VAL A 15 9.89 9.58 16.77
CA VAL A 15 9.17 8.32 16.99
C VAL A 15 7.65 8.49 16.87
N LEU A 16 7.10 9.60 17.38
CA LEU A 16 5.67 9.89 17.25
C LEU A 16 5.25 10.09 15.79
N ASN A 17 6.02 10.84 14.99
CA ASN A 17 5.75 11.04 13.58
C ASN A 17 5.79 9.72 12.79
N VAL A 18 6.77 8.86 13.07
CA VAL A 18 6.87 7.51 12.51
C VAL A 18 5.63 6.68 12.86
N ALA A 19 5.20 6.68 14.11
CA ALA A 19 4.02 5.94 14.56
C ALA A 19 2.71 6.46 13.90
N ILE A 20 2.56 7.77 13.76
CA ILE A 20 1.39 8.38 13.09
C ILE A 20 1.36 8.00 11.60
N ALA A 21 2.51 7.95 10.92
CA ALA A 21 2.61 7.49 9.55
C ALA A 21 2.15 6.02 9.41
N GLY A 22 2.59 5.15 10.34
CA GLY A 22 2.18 3.75 10.34
C GLY A 22 0.68 3.55 10.57
N LEU A 23 0.08 4.29 11.50
CA LEU A 23 -1.38 4.24 11.72
C LEU A 23 -2.18 4.65 10.47
N ALA A 24 -1.63 5.52 9.66
CA ALA A 24 -2.25 5.94 8.42
C ALA A 24 -2.27 4.82 7.39
N LEU A 25 -1.11 4.26 7.10
CA LEU A 25 -0.98 3.17 6.14
C LEU A 25 -1.71 1.89 6.61
N PHE A 26 -1.79 1.65 7.93
CA PHE A 26 -2.70 0.66 8.49
C PHE A 26 -4.17 0.93 8.10
N SER A 27 -4.62 2.18 8.19
CA SER A 27 -5.98 2.56 7.77
C SER A 27 -6.19 2.34 6.28
N ASP A 28 -5.17 2.60 5.44
CA ASP A 28 -5.24 2.37 4.00
C ASP A 28 -5.37 0.89 3.67
N GLY A 29 -4.52 0.03 4.25
CA GLY A 29 -4.63 -1.42 4.12
C GLY A 29 -6.00 -1.95 4.55
N TYR A 30 -6.54 -1.45 5.68
CA TYR A 30 -7.87 -1.80 6.14
C TYR A 30 -8.96 -1.42 5.14
N ASN A 31 -8.88 -0.24 4.53
CA ASN A 31 -9.89 0.24 3.58
C ASN A 31 -9.73 -0.35 2.17
N ALA A 32 -8.54 -0.79 1.80
CA ALA A 32 -8.29 -1.45 0.51
C ALA A 32 -8.97 -2.82 0.43
N GLN A 33 -9.01 -3.57 1.53
CA GLN A 33 -9.53 -4.93 1.57
C GLN A 33 -11.05 -4.98 1.47
N ILE A 34 -11.56 -5.81 0.54
CA ILE A 34 -12.96 -6.20 0.44
C ILE A 34 -13.02 -7.71 0.59
N SER A 35 -13.53 -8.16 1.73
CA SER A 35 -13.59 -9.60 2.04
C SER A 35 -14.96 -10.22 1.75
N ILE A 36 -16.02 -9.41 1.66
CA ILE A 36 -17.40 -9.88 1.50
C ILE A 36 -18.08 -9.11 0.38
N TYR A 37 -18.60 -9.86 -0.59
CA TYR A 37 -19.36 -9.32 -1.71
C TYR A 37 -20.82 -9.76 -1.63
N PRO A 38 -21.79 -8.91 -2.04
CA PRO A 38 -23.17 -9.34 -2.24
C PRO A 38 -23.27 -10.50 -3.23
N ASN A 39 -24.15 -11.48 -2.99
CA ASN A 39 -24.33 -12.62 -3.89
C ASN A 39 -24.81 -12.23 -5.30
N THR A 40 -25.46 -11.07 -5.43
CA THR A 40 -25.94 -10.51 -6.70
C THR A 40 -24.85 -9.83 -7.52
N MET A 41 -23.62 -9.70 -6.98
CA MET A 41 -22.53 -9.00 -7.65
C MET A 41 -21.82 -9.92 -8.64
N SER A 42 -21.80 -9.55 -9.92
CA SER A 42 -21.06 -10.26 -10.97
C SER A 42 -19.54 -10.17 -10.77
N SER A 43 -18.79 -11.08 -11.36
CA SER A 43 -17.31 -11.07 -11.33
C SER A 43 -16.74 -9.76 -11.90
N ASP A 44 -17.29 -9.25 -13.00
CA ASP A 44 -16.87 -7.98 -13.61
C ASP A 44 -17.01 -6.80 -12.65
N ILE A 45 -18.12 -6.73 -11.91
CA ILE A 45 -18.33 -5.65 -10.93
C ILE A 45 -17.37 -5.80 -9.76
N LYS A 46 -17.08 -7.01 -9.32
CA LYS A 46 -16.07 -7.27 -8.27
C LYS A 46 -14.68 -6.76 -8.69
N SER A 47 -14.24 -7.10 -9.91
CA SER A 47 -12.97 -6.61 -10.46
C SER A 47 -12.95 -5.10 -10.56
N ARG A 48 -14.00 -4.48 -11.12
CA ARG A 48 -14.10 -3.01 -11.22
C ARG A 48 -14.09 -2.33 -9.86
N LEU A 49 -14.76 -2.90 -8.87
CA LEU A 49 -14.80 -2.38 -7.50
C LEU A 49 -13.43 -2.42 -6.83
N SER A 50 -12.66 -3.48 -7.03
CA SER A 50 -11.28 -3.61 -6.53
C SER A 50 -10.35 -2.65 -7.29
N ASN A 51 -10.38 -2.67 -8.61
CA ASN A 51 -9.53 -1.84 -9.45
C ASN A 51 -9.80 -0.33 -9.33
N SER A 52 -11.02 0.09 -9.06
CA SER A 52 -11.33 1.52 -8.87
C SER A 52 -10.51 2.14 -7.73
N PHE A 53 -10.28 1.40 -6.66
CA PHE A 53 -9.44 1.84 -5.55
C PHE A 53 -7.97 1.97 -5.99
N LEU A 54 -7.42 0.95 -6.67
CA LEU A 54 -6.05 0.93 -7.18
C LEU A 54 -5.81 2.06 -8.20
N ILE A 55 -6.74 2.28 -9.12
CA ILE A 55 -6.69 3.39 -10.07
C ILE A 55 -6.70 4.74 -9.34
N GLY A 56 -7.56 4.89 -8.34
CA GLY A 56 -7.55 6.06 -7.46
C GLY A 56 -6.19 6.27 -6.79
N GLU A 57 -5.59 5.21 -6.24
CA GLU A 57 -4.25 5.26 -5.63
C GLU A 57 -3.18 5.73 -6.61
N ILE A 58 -3.17 5.25 -7.86
CA ILE A 58 -2.23 5.68 -8.90
C ILE A 58 -2.27 7.20 -9.08
N PHE A 59 -3.47 7.75 -9.29
CA PHE A 59 -3.63 9.20 -9.46
C PHE A 59 -3.28 9.97 -8.18
N GLY A 60 -3.65 9.46 -7.02
CA GLY A 60 -3.31 10.04 -5.72
C GLY A 60 -1.80 10.10 -5.49
N MET A 61 -1.09 9.00 -5.76
CA MET A 61 0.38 8.92 -5.61
C MET A 61 1.10 9.93 -6.50
N ILE A 62 0.70 10.06 -7.76
CA ILE A 62 1.29 11.04 -8.69
C ILE A 62 0.99 12.46 -8.22
N PHE A 63 -0.27 12.76 -7.93
CA PHE A 63 -0.70 14.11 -7.57
C PHE A 63 -0.08 14.57 -6.25
N PHE A 64 -0.24 13.78 -5.19
CA PHE A 64 0.29 14.15 -3.87
C PHE A 64 1.81 14.03 -3.80
N GLY A 65 2.42 13.06 -4.49
CA GLY A 65 3.87 12.95 -4.61
C GLY A 65 4.49 14.24 -5.16
N ALA A 66 3.92 14.79 -6.23
CA ALA A 66 4.36 16.07 -6.80
C ALA A 66 4.07 17.28 -5.89
N LEU A 67 3.00 17.21 -5.10
CA LEU A 67 2.51 18.34 -4.30
C LEU A 67 3.26 18.50 -2.98
N ILE A 68 3.59 17.37 -2.29
CA ILE A 68 4.13 17.41 -0.93
C ILE A 68 5.54 17.99 -0.83
N ASP A 69 6.31 17.91 -1.89
CA ASP A 69 7.66 18.49 -1.93
C ASP A 69 7.60 20.01 -1.99
N ARG A 70 6.48 20.61 -2.46
CA ARG A 70 6.25 22.04 -2.54
C ARG A 70 5.45 22.61 -1.36
N LEU A 71 4.35 21.95 -1.00
CA LEU A 71 3.43 22.44 0.05
C LEU A 71 3.77 21.92 1.45
N GLY A 72 4.63 20.93 1.56
CA GLY A 72 5.04 20.30 2.81
C GLY A 72 4.25 19.06 3.17
N ARG A 73 4.89 18.21 3.97
CA ARG A 73 4.38 16.88 4.38
C ARG A 73 3.03 16.99 5.10
N ARG A 74 2.91 17.95 6.03
CA ARG A 74 1.68 18.17 6.81
C ARG A 74 0.46 18.49 5.94
N THR A 75 0.60 19.42 5.00
CA THR A 75 -0.51 19.84 4.12
C THR A 75 -0.94 18.69 3.23
N GLY A 76 0.02 17.96 2.64
CA GLY A 76 -0.25 16.79 1.79
C GLY A 76 -1.02 15.70 2.54
N VAL A 77 -0.56 15.35 3.73
CA VAL A 77 -1.19 14.32 4.57
C VAL A 77 -2.63 14.66 4.95
N VAL A 78 -2.88 15.89 5.39
CA VAL A 78 -4.24 16.31 5.78
C VAL A 78 -5.19 16.26 4.57
N ALA A 79 -4.74 16.77 3.41
CA ALA A 79 -5.55 16.74 2.21
C ALA A 79 -5.84 15.29 1.74
N ALA A 80 -4.83 14.42 1.71
CA ALA A 80 -4.98 13.01 1.35
C ALA A 80 -6.00 12.31 2.26
N THR A 81 -5.88 12.47 3.58
CA THR A 81 -6.82 11.89 4.55
C THR A 81 -8.25 12.40 4.36
N LEU A 82 -8.43 13.68 4.01
CA LEU A 82 -9.78 14.22 3.75
C LEU A 82 -10.44 13.55 2.54
N PHE A 83 -9.69 13.28 1.45
CA PHE A 83 -10.19 12.52 0.31
C PHE A 83 -10.51 11.07 0.68
N LEU A 84 -9.67 10.42 1.48
CA LEU A 84 -9.94 9.06 1.97
C LEU A 84 -11.24 9.01 2.78
N VAL A 85 -11.40 9.90 3.77
CA VAL A 85 -12.63 9.99 4.60
C VAL A 85 -13.86 10.27 3.74
N LEU A 86 -13.76 11.18 2.78
CA LEU A 86 -14.85 11.50 1.86
C LEU A 86 -15.25 10.28 1.03
N GLY A 87 -14.30 9.60 0.41
CA GLY A 87 -14.55 8.42 -0.41
C GLY A 87 -15.17 7.28 0.38
N VAL A 88 -14.66 7.01 1.58
CA VAL A 88 -15.22 5.99 2.49
C VAL A 88 -16.65 6.35 2.92
N ALA A 89 -16.92 7.61 3.25
CA ALA A 89 -18.25 8.07 3.62
C ALA A 89 -19.25 7.94 2.45
N LEU A 90 -18.83 8.31 1.23
CA LEU A 90 -19.65 8.17 0.02
C LEU A 90 -19.91 6.70 -0.32
N ALA A 91 -18.91 5.82 -0.18
CA ALA A 91 -19.07 4.39 -0.39
C ALA A 91 -20.09 3.78 0.59
N ALA A 92 -20.03 4.21 1.84
CA ALA A 92 -20.98 3.80 2.87
C ALA A 92 -22.40 4.29 2.60
N ALA A 93 -22.54 5.49 2.08
CA ALA A 93 -23.81 6.10 1.69
C ALA A 93 -24.34 5.60 0.34
N ALA A 94 -23.63 4.65 -0.31
CA ALA A 94 -23.96 4.21 -1.66
C ALA A 94 -25.42 3.74 -1.77
N HIS A 95 -26.14 4.38 -2.67
CA HIS A 95 -27.54 4.13 -2.98
C HIS A 95 -27.78 4.29 -4.47
N GLY A 96 -28.81 3.64 -5.00
CA GLY A 96 -29.19 3.74 -6.42
C GLY A 96 -30.64 3.30 -6.61
N THR A 97 -31.25 3.76 -7.68
CA THR A 97 -32.61 3.33 -8.10
C THR A 97 -32.61 1.87 -8.57
N SER A 98 -31.44 1.34 -8.94
CA SER A 98 -31.19 -0.05 -9.28
C SER A 98 -29.93 -0.56 -8.53
N GLU A 99 -29.80 -1.89 -8.39
CA GLU A 99 -28.58 -2.49 -7.80
C GLU A 99 -27.31 -2.11 -8.57
N LEU A 100 -27.37 -2.09 -9.90
CA LEU A 100 -26.27 -1.68 -10.75
C LEU A 100 -25.88 -0.22 -10.49
N GLY A 101 -26.85 0.69 -10.34
CA GLY A 101 -26.61 2.10 -10.01
C GLY A 101 -25.94 2.26 -8.66
N MET A 102 -26.33 1.46 -7.66
CA MET A 102 -25.69 1.42 -6.36
C MET A 102 -24.22 0.95 -6.48
N PHE A 103 -23.94 -0.10 -7.26
CA PHE A 103 -22.57 -0.59 -7.47
C PHE A 103 -21.68 0.44 -8.16
N TRP A 104 -22.21 1.17 -9.16
CA TRP A 104 -21.46 2.27 -9.77
C TRP A 104 -21.13 3.40 -8.79
N MET A 105 -22.05 3.76 -7.92
CA MET A 105 -21.76 4.73 -6.88
C MET A 105 -20.67 4.21 -5.93
N MET A 106 -20.68 2.93 -5.58
CA MET A 106 -19.62 2.30 -4.79
C MET A 106 -18.26 2.36 -5.50
N ILE A 107 -18.21 2.01 -6.80
CA ILE A 107 -16.99 2.04 -7.63
C ILE A 107 -16.38 3.45 -7.64
N ILE A 108 -17.17 4.48 -7.93
CA ILE A 108 -16.72 5.87 -7.96
C ILE A 108 -16.22 6.30 -6.58
N SER A 109 -16.97 5.98 -5.53
CA SER A 109 -16.62 6.34 -4.16
C SER A 109 -15.31 5.69 -3.71
N ARG A 110 -15.08 4.43 -4.10
CA ARG A 110 -13.81 3.74 -3.87
C ARG A 110 -12.66 4.37 -4.63
N GLY A 111 -12.87 4.84 -5.85
CA GLY A 111 -11.85 5.60 -6.58
C GLY A 111 -11.45 6.88 -5.86
N ILE A 112 -12.42 7.61 -5.26
CA ILE A 112 -12.16 8.79 -4.42
C ILE A 112 -11.40 8.41 -3.15
N ALA A 113 -11.79 7.31 -2.49
CA ALA A 113 -11.06 6.81 -1.32
C ALA A 113 -9.63 6.41 -1.68
N GLY A 114 -9.44 5.68 -2.80
CA GLY A 114 -8.14 5.32 -3.33
C GLY A 114 -7.27 6.52 -3.66
N PHE A 115 -7.83 7.60 -4.22
CA PHE A 115 -7.09 8.84 -4.46
C PHE A 115 -6.53 9.43 -3.16
N GLY A 116 -7.29 9.38 -2.07
CA GLY A 116 -6.82 9.76 -0.74
C GLY A 116 -5.73 8.83 -0.21
N ALA A 117 -5.98 7.53 -0.24
CA ALA A 117 -5.02 6.50 0.20
C ALA A 117 -3.70 6.60 -0.58
N GLY A 118 -3.76 6.72 -1.92
CA GLY A 118 -2.59 6.92 -2.76
C GLY A 118 -1.77 8.16 -2.38
N GLY A 119 -2.42 9.22 -1.89
CA GLY A 119 -1.72 10.39 -1.37
C GLY A 119 -0.97 10.12 -0.06
N GLU A 120 -1.42 9.16 0.73
CA GLU A 120 -0.79 8.80 2.01
C GLU A 120 0.55 8.07 1.81
N TYR A 121 0.70 7.27 0.77
CA TYR A 121 1.92 6.51 0.47
C TYR A 121 3.18 7.40 0.41
N PRO A 122 3.30 8.36 -0.54
CA PRO A 122 4.49 9.20 -0.63
C PRO A 122 4.68 10.07 0.60
N VAL A 123 3.60 10.55 1.22
CA VAL A 123 3.69 11.44 2.39
C VAL A 123 4.14 10.69 3.63
N CYS A 124 3.54 9.54 3.93
CA CYS A 124 3.86 8.76 5.12
C CYS A 124 5.24 8.13 5.01
N ALA A 125 5.58 7.52 3.88
CA ALA A 125 6.89 6.91 3.68
C ALA A 125 8.02 7.93 3.74
N THR A 126 7.89 9.10 3.08
CA THR A 126 8.90 10.17 3.18
C THR A 126 9.01 10.72 4.59
N SER A 127 7.88 10.97 5.26
CA SER A 127 7.89 11.49 6.64
C SER A 127 8.52 10.50 7.62
N ALA A 128 8.21 9.20 7.50
CA ALA A 128 8.79 8.15 8.32
C ALA A 128 10.30 8.03 8.10
N THR A 129 10.75 8.05 6.84
CA THR A 129 12.16 7.94 6.48
C THR A 129 12.95 9.15 6.99
N GLU A 130 12.45 10.37 6.77
CA GLU A 130 13.08 11.60 7.25
C GLU A 130 13.12 11.67 8.78
N ALA A 131 12.03 11.29 9.49
CA ALA A 131 12.00 11.26 10.93
C ALA A 131 12.92 10.19 11.53
N ALA A 132 13.05 9.05 10.88
CA ALA A 132 13.96 7.99 11.27
C ALA A 132 15.45 8.35 11.04
N ASP A 133 15.73 9.39 10.25
CA ASP A 133 17.10 9.88 10.00
C ASP A 133 17.50 11.07 10.89
N GLU A 134 16.58 11.68 11.67
CA GLU A 134 16.84 12.87 12.48
C GLU A 134 17.94 12.71 13.53
N THR A 135 18.16 11.51 14.06
CA THR A 135 19.19 11.25 15.06
C THR A 135 20.02 10.01 14.71
N ALA A 136 21.30 10.00 15.06
CA ALA A 136 22.18 8.86 14.82
C ALA A 136 21.66 7.54 15.43
N LYS A 137 20.90 7.61 16.55
CA LYS A 137 20.29 6.44 17.20
C LYS A 137 19.12 5.88 16.37
N LEU A 138 18.25 6.72 15.83
CA LEU A 138 17.13 6.32 14.97
C LEU A 138 17.64 5.86 13.61
N ARG A 139 18.63 6.55 13.02
CA ARG A 139 19.25 6.22 11.75
C ARG A 139 19.76 4.78 11.70
N LYS A 140 20.38 4.27 12.76
CA LYS A 140 20.80 2.87 12.86
C LYS A 140 19.64 1.87 12.74
N LYS A 141 18.40 2.29 13.01
CA LYS A 141 17.18 1.48 12.98
C LYS A 141 16.23 1.93 11.85
N ARG A 142 16.66 2.82 10.93
CA ARG A 142 15.81 3.43 9.90
C ARG A 142 15.07 2.37 9.09
N GLY A 143 15.78 1.37 8.56
CA GLY A 143 15.16 0.30 7.78
C GLY A 143 14.04 -0.41 8.53
N PHE A 144 14.28 -0.80 9.79
CA PHE A 144 13.24 -1.42 10.61
C PHE A 144 12.07 -0.48 10.93
N LEU A 145 12.34 0.78 11.22
CA LEU A 145 11.29 1.77 11.53
C LEU A 145 10.42 2.07 10.31
N VAL A 146 11.04 2.27 9.15
CA VAL A 146 10.30 2.51 7.90
C VAL A 146 9.49 1.27 7.52
N ALA A 147 10.10 0.09 7.53
CA ALA A 147 9.43 -1.17 7.24
C ALA A 147 8.20 -1.40 8.14
N SER A 148 8.35 -1.18 9.44
CA SER A 148 7.26 -1.37 10.41
C SER A 148 6.11 -0.38 10.24
N THR A 149 6.36 0.78 9.67
CA THR A 149 5.38 1.87 9.53
C THR A 149 4.89 2.07 8.11
N THR A 150 5.39 1.32 7.14
CA THR A 150 4.91 1.31 5.77
C THR A 150 4.23 -0.03 5.47
N ASP A 151 4.94 -0.95 4.92
CA ASP A 151 4.46 -2.24 4.44
C ASP A 151 3.78 -3.08 5.53
N PHE A 152 4.50 -3.36 6.63
CA PHE A 152 3.93 -4.11 7.75
C PHE A 152 2.67 -3.46 8.35
N ALA A 153 2.58 -2.13 8.36
CA ALA A 153 1.39 -1.43 8.83
C ALA A 153 0.21 -1.64 7.87
N ILE A 154 0.44 -1.58 6.54
CA ILE A 154 -0.58 -1.86 5.51
C ILE A 154 -1.10 -3.29 5.66
N ASP A 155 -0.21 -4.25 5.76
CA ASP A 155 -0.56 -5.68 5.89
C ASP A 155 -1.34 -5.98 7.15
N THR A 156 -0.92 -5.39 8.27
CA THR A 156 -1.70 -5.47 9.51
C THR A 156 -3.09 -4.89 9.34
N GLY A 157 -3.26 -3.87 8.50
CA GLY A 157 -4.55 -3.31 8.09
C GLY A 157 -5.40 -4.32 7.32
N PHE A 158 -4.83 -5.03 6.34
CA PHE A 158 -5.50 -6.11 5.60
C PHE A 158 -5.97 -7.22 6.54
N VAL A 159 -5.09 -7.68 7.42
CA VAL A 159 -5.41 -8.72 8.43
C VAL A 159 -6.55 -8.26 9.34
N ALA A 160 -6.47 -7.03 9.85
CA ALA A 160 -7.51 -6.46 10.71
C ALA A 160 -8.86 -6.37 9.99
N ALA A 161 -8.88 -5.97 8.71
CA ALA A 161 -10.08 -5.94 7.90
C ALA A 161 -10.71 -7.34 7.75
N GLY A 162 -9.88 -8.37 7.50
CA GLY A 162 -10.34 -9.76 7.46
C GLY A 162 -10.94 -10.24 8.79
N ILE A 163 -10.28 -9.98 9.90
CA ILE A 163 -10.78 -10.33 11.24
C ILE A 163 -12.11 -9.64 11.52
N VAL A 164 -12.22 -8.34 11.22
CA VAL A 164 -13.47 -7.60 11.40
C VAL A 164 -14.57 -8.15 10.49
N ALA A 165 -14.25 -8.50 9.25
CA ALA A 165 -15.19 -9.14 8.34
C ALA A 165 -15.73 -10.46 8.89
N LEU A 166 -14.88 -11.31 9.47
CA LEU A 166 -15.25 -12.57 10.11
C LEU A 166 -16.19 -12.34 11.30
N ILE A 167 -15.87 -11.38 12.18
CA ILE A 167 -16.70 -11.03 13.34
C ILE A 167 -18.08 -10.55 12.89
N VAL A 168 -18.11 -9.66 11.90
CA VAL A 168 -19.38 -9.12 11.38
C VAL A 168 -20.22 -10.23 10.75
N LEU A 169 -19.62 -11.06 9.90
CA LEU A 169 -20.31 -12.17 9.24
C LEU A 169 -20.88 -13.16 10.25
N ALA A 170 -20.13 -13.48 11.30
CA ALA A 170 -20.61 -14.31 12.40
C ALA A 170 -21.85 -13.70 13.10
N CYS A 171 -21.87 -12.38 13.31
CA CYS A 171 -23.02 -11.67 13.88
C CYS A 171 -24.27 -11.68 12.97
N PHE A 172 -24.10 -11.89 11.67
CA PHE A 172 -25.18 -12.00 10.69
C PHE A 172 -25.48 -13.46 10.29
N HIS A 173 -25.19 -14.42 11.16
CA HIS A 173 -25.45 -15.85 10.95
C HIS A 173 -24.82 -16.41 9.65
N GLN A 174 -23.65 -15.90 9.28
CA GLN A 174 -22.88 -16.30 8.09
C GLN A 174 -23.58 -16.03 6.74
N GLU A 175 -24.63 -15.21 6.73
CA GLU A 175 -25.32 -14.83 5.49
C GLU A 175 -24.80 -13.46 4.99
N PRO A 176 -24.25 -13.37 3.77
CA PRO A 176 -23.76 -12.12 3.20
C PRO A 176 -24.90 -11.23 2.70
N ARG A 177 -25.78 -10.79 3.61
CA ARG A 177 -26.89 -9.89 3.32
C ARG A 177 -26.42 -8.45 3.13
N GLN A 178 -27.27 -7.59 2.56
CA GLN A 178 -26.94 -6.16 2.37
C GLN A 178 -26.51 -5.44 3.65
N GLY A 179 -26.94 -5.89 4.83
CA GLY A 179 -26.50 -5.37 6.12
C GLY A 179 -25.02 -5.60 6.43
N VAL A 180 -24.45 -6.74 6.00
CA VAL A 180 -23.06 -7.14 6.30
C VAL A 180 -22.05 -6.21 5.67
N TRP A 181 -22.10 -5.98 4.37
CA TRP A 181 -21.16 -5.10 3.72
C TRP A 181 -21.37 -3.61 4.05
N ARG A 182 -22.62 -3.19 4.35
CA ARG A 182 -22.91 -1.84 4.86
C ARG A 182 -22.39 -1.59 6.27
N VAL A 183 -22.20 -2.64 7.05
CA VAL A 183 -21.56 -2.57 8.36
C VAL A 183 -20.05 -2.59 8.19
N LEU A 184 -19.50 -3.34 7.27
CA LEU A 184 -18.08 -3.30 6.94
C LEU A 184 -17.64 -1.95 6.35
N TRP A 185 -18.55 -1.27 5.67
CA TRP A 185 -18.37 0.09 5.20
C TRP A 185 -19.29 1.01 6.04
N PRO A 186 -18.82 2.10 6.62
CA PRO A 186 -19.59 2.90 7.57
C PRO A 186 -20.87 3.48 6.93
N GLY A 187 -21.97 2.80 7.03
CA GLY A 187 -23.27 3.16 6.47
C GLY A 187 -24.37 3.30 7.52
N LEU A 188 -25.08 4.40 7.42
CA LEU A 188 -26.20 4.82 8.25
C LEU A 188 -27.44 3.94 8.03
N ARG A 189 -27.73 2.98 8.86
CA ARG A 189 -29.06 2.53 9.32
C ARG A 189 -29.08 1.07 9.77
N GLY A 190 -29.43 0.89 11.03
CA GLY A 190 -30.01 -0.36 11.57
C GLY A 190 -29.07 -1.33 12.25
N MET A 191 -28.64 -1.05 13.44
CA MET A 191 -28.41 -1.92 14.60
C MET A 191 -27.48 -1.23 15.62
N SER A 192 -28.03 -0.95 16.80
CA SER A 192 -27.46 0.01 17.74
C SER A 192 -26.21 -0.45 18.53
N SER A 193 -25.90 -1.73 18.57
CA SER A 193 -24.84 -2.24 19.44
C SER A 193 -23.52 -2.54 18.71
N LEU A 194 -23.56 -3.10 17.50
CA LEU A 194 -22.34 -3.41 16.70
C LEU A 194 -21.82 -2.21 15.91
N ARG A 195 -22.65 -1.18 15.70
CA ARG A 195 -22.28 0.11 15.11
C ARG A 195 -21.08 0.77 15.80
N ASN A 196 -20.88 0.53 17.09
CA ASN A 196 -19.88 1.27 17.86
C ASN A 196 -18.44 0.83 17.58
N ILE A 197 -18.18 -0.44 17.34
CA ILE A 197 -16.80 -0.95 17.14
C ILE A 197 -16.32 -0.65 15.71
N GLN A 198 -17.16 -0.83 14.73
CA GLN A 198 -16.79 -0.67 13.32
C GLN A 198 -16.86 0.78 12.86
N TYR A 199 -17.80 1.56 13.35
CA TYR A 199 -17.80 3.02 13.22
C TYR A 199 -16.50 3.64 13.79
N LEU A 200 -15.92 2.96 14.80
CA LEU A 200 -14.65 3.38 15.39
C LEU A 200 -13.46 3.11 14.44
N LEU A 201 -13.44 1.97 13.75
CA LEU A 201 -12.28 1.56 12.95
C LEU A 201 -12.28 2.15 11.52
N THR A 202 -13.39 2.14 10.81
CA THR A 202 -13.43 2.57 9.40
C THR A 202 -13.59 4.08 9.20
N SER A 203 -14.45 4.74 9.95
CA SER A 203 -14.66 6.19 9.76
C SER A 203 -13.99 7.04 10.82
N LYS A 204 -13.92 6.56 12.07
CA LYS A 204 -13.27 7.33 13.13
C LYS A 204 -11.75 7.19 13.12
N LEU A 205 -11.19 6.05 12.68
CA LEU A 205 -9.75 5.90 12.63
C LEU A 205 -9.11 6.92 11.68
N PRO A 206 -9.51 7.08 10.41
CA PRO A 206 -9.01 8.15 9.56
C PRO A 206 -9.26 9.55 10.11
N VAL A 207 -10.42 9.80 10.76
CA VAL A 207 -10.73 11.09 11.37
C VAL A 207 -9.85 11.37 12.60
N ILE A 208 -9.64 10.38 13.46
CA ILE A 208 -8.73 10.48 14.60
C ILE A 208 -7.29 10.72 14.13
N ILE A 209 -6.87 9.96 13.12
CA ILE A 209 -5.54 10.14 12.50
C ILE A 209 -5.42 11.54 11.92
N CYS A 210 -6.45 12.06 11.23
CA CYS A 210 -6.49 13.42 10.70
C CYS A 210 -6.27 14.46 11.81
N PHE A 211 -6.90 14.28 12.97
CA PHE A 211 -6.71 15.18 14.12
C PHE A 211 -5.27 15.24 14.63
N PHE A 212 -4.60 14.07 14.71
CA PHE A 212 -3.17 14.03 15.05
C PHE A 212 -2.29 14.63 13.96
N ARG A 213 -2.64 14.45 12.69
CA ARG A 213 -1.91 15.01 11.54
C ARG A 213 -1.98 16.52 11.42
N ILE A 214 -3.08 17.13 11.80
CA ILE A 214 -3.19 18.59 11.88
C ILE A 214 -2.12 19.19 12.85
N ARG A 215 -1.67 18.40 13.83
CA ARG A 215 -0.63 18.78 14.78
C ARG A 215 0.79 18.35 14.37
N MET A 216 0.92 17.64 13.26
CA MET A 216 2.22 17.17 12.75
C MET A 216 3.11 18.35 12.36
N ILE A 217 4.40 18.25 12.64
CA ILE A 217 5.42 19.23 12.26
C ILE A 217 6.26 18.63 11.14
N ASN A 218 6.55 19.42 10.10
CA ASN A 218 7.45 18.99 9.02
C ASN A 218 8.82 18.63 9.58
N SER A 219 9.46 17.60 9.01
CA SER A 219 10.78 17.11 9.42
C SER A 219 11.84 18.22 9.34
N THR A 220 12.89 18.08 10.14
CA THR A 220 14.04 19.01 10.12
C THR A 220 14.73 18.96 8.75
N GLN A 221 14.84 17.79 8.13
CA GLN A 221 15.41 17.62 6.78
C GLN A 221 14.58 18.39 5.76
N TYR A 222 13.25 18.23 5.73
CA TYR A 222 12.41 18.97 4.81
C TYR A 222 12.56 20.50 5.00
N ARG A 223 12.60 20.98 6.22
CA ARG A 223 12.77 22.42 6.49
C ARG A 223 14.10 22.98 6.01
N LYS A 224 15.18 22.16 6.04
CA LYS A 224 16.53 22.57 5.60
C LYS A 224 16.70 22.46 4.07
N HIS A 225 16.10 21.47 3.44
CA HIS A 225 16.42 21.08 2.07
C HIS A 225 15.27 21.21 1.07
N ALA A 226 14.08 21.63 1.51
CA ALA A 226 12.94 21.82 0.61
C ALA A 226 13.26 22.86 -0.48
N ILE A 227 12.97 22.51 -1.73
CA ILE A 227 13.12 23.41 -2.88
C ILE A 227 11.76 24.03 -3.18
N LYS A 228 11.64 25.33 -3.00
CA LYS A 228 10.43 26.11 -3.35
C LYS A 228 10.48 26.68 -4.76
N SER A 229 11.66 26.72 -5.38
CA SER A 229 11.88 27.21 -6.75
C SER A 229 11.69 26.11 -7.79
N LYS A 230 11.59 26.49 -9.08
CA LYS A 230 11.56 25.53 -10.19
C LYS A 230 12.96 24.92 -10.36
N TYR A 231 13.05 23.61 -10.33
CA TYR A 231 14.29 22.87 -10.64
C TYR A 231 14.24 22.27 -12.06
N PRO A 232 15.42 22.05 -12.69
CA PRO A 232 15.51 21.56 -14.05
C PRO A 232 15.19 20.05 -14.10
N TYR A 233 13.95 19.69 -14.40
CA TYR A 233 13.50 18.30 -14.48
C TYR A 233 14.40 17.42 -15.36
N TRP A 234 14.96 17.97 -16.44
CA TRP A 234 15.84 17.22 -17.34
C TRP A 234 17.14 16.79 -16.66
N LEU A 235 17.77 17.67 -15.89
CA LEU A 235 18.98 17.34 -15.14
C LEU A 235 18.70 16.31 -14.04
N VAL A 236 17.55 16.46 -13.37
CA VAL A 236 17.09 15.51 -12.36
C VAL A 236 16.88 14.14 -12.99
N LEU A 237 16.18 14.06 -14.12
CA LEU A 237 15.92 12.81 -14.82
C LEU A 237 17.23 12.18 -15.31
N LYS A 238 18.16 12.95 -15.85
CA LYS A 238 19.47 12.47 -16.28
C LYS A 238 20.28 11.84 -15.14
N ARG A 239 20.16 12.37 -13.91
CA ARG A 239 20.87 11.84 -12.74
C ARG A 239 20.17 10.61 -12.16
N TYR A 240 18.85 10.66 -11.99
CA TYR A 240 18.08 9.69 -11.20
C TYR A 240 17.28 8.67 -12.02
N TRP A 241 17.46 8.59 -13.35
CA TRP A 241 16.69 7.67 -14.19
C TRP A 241 16.85 6.19 -13.81
N LYS A 242 18.09 5.78 -13.42
CA LYS A 242 18.34 4.38 -13.02
C LYS A 242 17.60 4.00 -11.75
N PRO A 243 17.79 4.70 -10.60
CA PRO A 243 17.02 4.39 -9.40
C PRO A 243 15.51 4.58 -9.61
N MET A 244 15.07 5.53 -10.41
CA MET A 244 13.66 5.72 -10.74
C MET A 244 13.08 4.51 -11.48
N LEU A 245 13.74 4.02 -12.51
CA LEU A 245 13.30 2.82 -13.22
C LEU A 245 13.42 1.58 -12.33
N GLY A 246 14.51 1.44 -11.59
CA GLY A 246 14.74 0.30 -10.71
C GLY A 246 13.65 0.18 -9.63
N THR A 247 13.41 1.24 -8.89
CA THR A 247 12.39 1.25 -7.83
C THR A 247 10.98 1.09 -8.39
N SER A 248 10.66 1.76 -9.51
CA SER A 248 9.34 1.68 -10.15
C SER A 248 9.04 0.28 -10.69
N LEU A 249 9.98 -0.31 -11.47
CA LEU A 249 9.76 -1.61 -12.09
C LEU A 249 9.84 -2.77 -11.09
N ALA A 250 10.72 -2.68 -10.08
CA ALA A 250 10.75 -3.66 -9.01
C ALA A 250 9.42 -3.65 -8.23
N TRP A 251 8.90 -2.48 -7.92
CA TRP A 251 7.59 -2.33 -7.28
C TRP A 251 6.44 -2.81 -8.18
N PHE A 252 6.50 -2.53 -9.49
CA PHE A 252 5.53 -3.06 -10.45
C PHE A 252 5.50 -4.59 -10.43
N CYS A 253 6.66 -5.25 -10.51
CA CYS A 253 6.74 -6.72 -10.50
C CYS A 253 6.22 -7.31 -9.18
N TYR A 254 6.48 -6.66 -8.06
CA TYR A 254 5.97 -7.02 -6.76
C TYR A 254 4.43 -6.93 -6.69
N ASP A 255 3.88 -5.77 -6.94
CA ASP A 255 2.43 -5.53 -6.83
C ASP A 255 1.63 -6.33 -7.86
N PHE A 256 2.19 -6.57 -9.07
CA PHE A 256 1.58 -7.40 -10.11
C PHE A 256 1.26 -8.82 -9.62
N VAL A 257 2.06 -9.33 -8.70
CA VAL A 257 1.87 -10.67 -8.11
C VAL A 257 1.09 -10.62 -6.80
N THR A 258 1.50 -9.75 -5.87
CA THR A 258 0.95 -9.70 -4.51
C THR A 258 -0.54 -9.37 -4.48
N TYR A 259 -0.96 -8.37 -5.25
CA TYR A 259 -2.35 -7.90 -5.20
C TYR A 259 -3.38 -8.92 -5.69
N PRO A 260 -3.22 -9.61 -6.85
CA PRO A 260 -4.14 -10.65 -7.26
C PRO A 260 -4.25 -11.79 -6.22
N PHE A 261 -3.13 -12.26 -5.70
CA PHE A 261 -3.14 -13.33 -4.70
C PHE A 261 -3.73 -12.87 -3.36
N GLY A 262 -3.48 -11.65 -2.93
CA GLY A 262 -4.05 -11.07 -1.70
C GLY A 262 -5.55 -10.83 -1.80
N LEU A 263 -6.00 -10.11 -2.83
CA LEU A 263 -7.40 -9.72 -3.00
C LEU A 263 -8.33 -10.91 -3.30
N PHE A 264 -7.86 -11.90 -4.06
CA PHE A 264 -8.64 -13.08 -4.44
C PHE A 264 -8.35 -14.32 -3.60
N SER A 265 -7.59 -14.19 -2.50
CA SER A 265 -7.21 -15.33 -1.65
C SER A 265 -8.41 -16.15 -1.16
N SER A 266 -9.49 -15.49 -0.73
CA SER A 266 -10.72 -16.20 -0.32
C SER A 266 -11.38 -16.93 -1.49
N THR A 267 -11.35 -16.38 -2.69
CA THR A 267 -11.88 -17.00 -3.91
C THR A 267 -11.05 -18.22 -4.31
N ILE A 268 -9.72 -18.11 -4.28
CA ILE A 268 -8.80 -19.23 -4.57
C ILE A 268 -9.04 -20.37 -3.59
N VAL A 269 -9.14 -20.07 -2.29
CA VAL A 269 -9.41 -21.08 -1.25
C VAL A 269 -10.78 -21.75 -1.42
N SER A 270 -11.83 -20.97 -1.77
CA SER A 270 -13.18 -21.53 -1.96
C SER A 270 -13.30 -22.46 -3.17
N GLN A 271 -12.51 -22.25 -4.22
CA GLN A 271 -12.47 -23.14 -5.39
C GLN A 271 -11.87 -24.51 -5.05
N LEU A 272 -10.98 -24.59 -4.06
CA LEU A 272 -10.34 -25.82 -3.63
C LEU A 272 -11.17 -26.61 -2.62
N ASN A 273 -11.98 -25.93 -1.83
CA ASN A 273 -12.88 -26.57 -0.86
C ASN A 273 -14.24 -25.87 -0.86
N PRO A 274 -15.14 -26.25 -1.79
CA PRO A 274 -16.47 -25.63 -1.93
C PRO A 274 -17.35 -25.80 -0.69
N ASP A 275 -17.07 -26.82 0.13
CA ASP A 275 -17.85 -27.10 1.37
C ASP A 275 -17.50 -26.14 2.51
N ASN A 276 -16.42 -25.37 2.39
CA ASN A 276 -16.07 -24.37 3.39
C ASN A 276 -17.08 -23.22 3.42
N THR A 277 -17.37 -22.74 4.62
CA THR A 277 -18.14 -21.51 4.79
C THR A 277 -17.33 -20.28 4.36
N THR A 278 -18.02 -19.18 4.02
CA THR A 278 -17.36 -17.89 3.71
C THR A 278 -16.44 -17.43 4.84
N VAL A 279 -16.81 -17.70 6.10
CA VAL A 279 -15.97 -17.39 7.28
C VAL A 279 -14.63 -18.12 7.22
N GLN A 280 -14.65 -19.43 6.93
CA GLN A 280 -13.42 -20.22 6.82
C GLN A 280 -12.54 -19.74 5.67
N ASN A 281 -13.12 -19.47 4.51
CA ASN A 281 -12.37 -19.00 3.34
C ASN A 281 -11.69 -17.64 3.58
N ILE A 282 -12.36 -16.70 4.24
CA ILE A 282 -11.76 -15.41 4.63
C ILE A 282 -10.64 -15.63 5.66
N GLY A 283 -10.88 -16.47 6.69
CA GLY A 283 -9.89 -16.76 7.72
C GLY A 283 -8.60 -17.35 7.16
N TYR A 284 -8.70 -18.28 6.23
CA TYR A 284 -7.54 -18.88 5.56
C TYR A 284 -6.80 -17.87 4.67
N GLY A 285 -7.53 -17.00 3.95
CA GLY A 285 -6.95 -16.01 3.04
C GLY A 285 -6.20 -14.87 3.72
N THR A 286 -6.46 -14.59 5.01
CA THR A 286 -5.84 -13.46 5.73
C THR A 286 -4.63 -13.85 6.61
N MET A 287 -4.33 -15.14 6.77
CA MET A 287 -3.24 -15.62 7.63
C MET A 287 -1.91 -15.73 6.87
N THR A 288 -1.30 -14.61 6.50
CA THR A 288 -0.08 -14.69 5.67
C THR A 288 0.95 -13.59 5.87
N LEU A 289 2.25 -13.97 5.93
CA LEU A 289 3.44 -13.10 6.08
C LEU A 289 4.75 -13.76 5.55
N GLY A 290 5.65 -13.11 4.76
CA GLY A 290 7.05 -13.46 4.53
C GLY A 290 7.66 -13.65 3.11
N PHE A 291 8.92 -13.31 2.76
CA PHE A 291 9.27 -13.11 1.34
C PHE A 291 10.48 -13.73 0.61
N LEU A 292 11.60 -14.05 1.10
CA LEU A 292 12.80 -14.17 0.22
C LEU A 292 12.93 -15.45 -0.64
N ILE A 293 12.19 -16.49 -0.33
CA ILE A 293 12.15 -17.76 -1.08
C ILE A 293 10.94 -17.76 -2.05
N TRP A 294 10.32 -16.62 -2.27
CA TRP A 294 9.02 -16.49 -2.92
C TRP A 294 8.96 -17.05 -4.33
N ALA A 295 9.91 -16.69 -5.17
CA ALA A 295 9.95 -17.24 -6.52
C ALA A 295 10.14 -18.76 -6.50
N ILE A 296 11.14 -19.25 -5.73
CA ILE A 296 11.40 -20.68 -5.59
C ILE A 296 10.20 -21.39 -5.00
N TRP A 297 9.62 -20.82 -3.94
CA TRP A 297 8.44 -21.36 -3.29
C TRP A 297 7.21 -21.35 -4.20
N GLY A 298 7.01 -20.27 -4.97
CA GLY A 298 5.95 -20.18 -5.96
C GLY A 298 6.12 -21.19 -7.11
N PHE A 299 7.35 -21.46 -7.57
CA PHE A 299 7.62 -22.52 -8.54
C PHE A 299 7.38 -23.91 -7.97
N ILE A 300 7.73 -24.15 -6.70
CA ILE A 300 7.41 -25.43 -6.02
C ILE A 300 5.89 -25.57 -5.90
N LEU A 301 5.21 -24.52 -5.43
CA LEU A 301 3.77 -24.52 -5.26
C LEU A 301 3.03 -24.69 -6.60
N GLY A 302 3.43 -23.98 -7.65
CA GLY A 302 2.88 -24.09 -8.98
C GLY A 302 3.23 -25.42 -9.65
N GLY A 303 4.49 -25.85 -9.58
CA GLY A 303 4.96 -27.09 -10.21
C GLY A 303 4.37 -28.36 -9.62
N ALA A 304 4.13 -28.39 -8.31
CA ALA A 304 3.55 -29.51 -7.57
C ALA A 304 2.11 -29.24 -7.08
N LEU A 305 1.37 -28.35 -7.73
CA LEU A 305 0.08 -27.86 -7.24
C LEU A 305 -0.93 -28.98 -7.00
N GLY A 306 -1.10 -29.92 -7.95
CA GLY A 306 -2.05 -31.02 -7.83
C GLY A 306 -1.83 -31.89 -6.58
N PRO A 307 -0.63 -32.45 -6.36
CA PRO A 307 -0.31 -33.20 -5.13
C PRO A 307 -0.48 -32.35 -3.85
N ILE A 308 -0.13 -31.07 -3.88
CA ILE A 308 -0.24 -30.19 -2.71
C ILE A 308 -1.73 -29.91 -2.39
N GLN A 309 -2.55 -29.64 -3.40
CA GLN A 309 -3.99 -29.40 -3.23
C GLN A 309 -4.76 -30.62 -2.75
N SER A 310 -4.31 -31.83 -3.07
CA SER A 310 -4.95 -33.05 -2.57
C SER A 310 -4.91 -33.17 -1.04
N VAL A 311 -3.99 -32.44 -0.39
CA VAL A 311 -3.90 -32.32 1.07
C VAL A 311 -4.20 -30.88 1.46
N PHE A 312 -5.47 -30.53 1.60
CA PHE A 312 -5.94 -29.15 1.83
C PHE A 312 -5.17 -28.38 2.93
N PRO A 313 -4.91 -28.94 4.14
CA PRO A 313 -4.10 -28.25 5.14
C PRO A 313 -2.69 -27.91 4.66
N LEU A 314 -2.06 -28.79 3.88
CA LEU A 314 -0.74 -28.55 3.30
C LEU A 314 -0.78 -27.39 2.32
N PHE A 315 -1.81 -27.33 1.45
CA PHE A 315 -1.99 -26.23 0.53
C PHE A 315 -2.13 -24.90 1.29
N ILE A 316 -2.93 -24.83 2.34
CA ILE A 316 -3.12 -23.61 3.15
C ILE A 316 -1.80 -23.14 3.76
N VAL A 317 -1.01 -24.05 4.34
CA VAL A 317 0.30 -23.72 4.91
C VAL A 317 1.26 -23.22 3.82
N MET A 318 1.35 -23.93 2.70
CA MET A 318 2.24 -23.54 1.61
C MET A 318 1.82 -22.26 0.90
N TYR A 319 0.52 -22.06 0.71
CA TYR A 319 -0.03 -20.81 0.20
C TYR A 319 0.15 -19.65 1.20
N GLY A 320 -0.03 -19.95 2.48
CA GLY A 320 0.29 -19.04 3.57
C GLY A 320 1.75 -18.60 3.52
N ILE A 321 2.69 -19.53 3.42
CA ILE A 321 4.10 -19.22 3.27
C ILE A 321 4.37 -18.45 1.96
N PHE A 322 3.70 -18.76 0.86
CA PHE A 322 3.83 -18.04 -0.41
C PHE A 322 3.47 -16.56 -0.27
N ASN A 323 2.30 -16.25 0.26
CA ASN A 323 1.93 -14.85 0.51
C ASN A 323 2.83 -14.24 1.60
N ALA A 324 3.11 -15.01 2.65
CA ALA A 324 4.02 -14.64 3.72
C ALA A 324 5.42 -14.34 3.20
N LEU A 325 5.96 -15.07 2.28
CA LEU A 325 7.18 -14.75 1.58
C LEU A 325 7.00 -13.54 0.62
N GLY A 326 5.81 -13.06 0.27
CA GLY A 326 5.48 -11.84 -0.46
C GLY A 326 5.87 -10.54 0.25
N GLU A 327 5.81 -10.48 1.56
CA GLU A 327 5.90 -9.22 2.29
C GLU A 327 7.28 -8.97 2.96
N MET A 328 8.03 -10.04 3.32
CA MET A 328 9.30 -9.89 4.07
C MET A 328 10.51 -9.35 3.28
N GLY A 329 10.42 -9.23 1.98
CA GLY A 329 11.52 -8.76 1.12
C GLY A 329 11.13 -7.51 0.30
N PRO A 330 10.65 -7.65 -0.97
CA PRO A 330 10.28 -6.50 -1.79
C PRO A 330 9.16 -5.64 -1.22
N GLY A 331 8.13 -6.17 -0.53
CA GLY A 331 7.11 -5.36 0.09
C GLY A 331 7.73 -4.26 0.94
N VAL A 332 8.50 -4.67 1.94
CA VAL A 332 9.25 -3.76 2.82
C VAL A 332 10.29 -2.95 2.04
N SER A 333 11.06 -3.58 1.14
CA SER A 333 12.19 -2.93 0.49
C SER A 333 11.78 -1.97 -0.61
N THR A 334 10.63 -2.13 -1.27
CA THR A 334 10.15 -1.18 -2.28
C THR A 334 9.93 0.22 -1.70
N PHE A 335 9.30 0.33 -0.55
CA PHE A 335 9.15 1.61 0.16
C PHE A 335 10.49 2.20 0.57
N LEU A 336 11.34 1.39 1.19
CA LEU A 336 12.62 1.85 1.72
C LEU A 336 13.55 2.30 0.58
N CYS A 337 13.71 1.48 -0.45
CA CYS A 337 14.55 1.81 -1.60
C CYS A 337 14.05 3.04 -2.34
N ALA A 338 12.74 3.17 -2.56
CA ALA A 338 12.17 4.34 -3.20
C ALA A 338 12.34 5.62 -2.34
N ALA A 339 12.23 5.51 -1.00
CA ALA A 339 12.41 6.65 -0.11
C ALA A 339 13.87 7.08 0.07
N GLU A 340 14.82 6.15 -0.03
CA GLU A 340 16.25 6.41 0.17
C GLU A 340 17.00 6.75 -1.12
N SER A 341 16.47 6.40 -2.31
CA SER A 341 17.13 6.62 -3.60
C SER A 341 17.12 8.07 -4.08
N PHE A 342 16.38 8.97 -3.43
CA PHE A 342 16.17 10.33 -3.93
C PHE A 342 16.43 11.39 -2.87
N PRO A 343 16.95 12.59 -3.30
CA PRO A 343 17.18 13.69 -2.39
C PRO A 343 15.86 14.24 -1.82
N THR A 344 15.94 14.82 -0.63
CA THR A 344 14.78 15.32 0.14
C THR A 344 13.80 16.18 -0.68
N PRO A 345 14.26 17.11 -1.56
CA PRO A 345 13.36 17.97 -2.32
C PRO A 345 12.52 17.23 -3.39
N LEU A 346 12.93 16.02 -3.78
CA LEU A 346 12.33 15.23 -4.85
C LEU A 346 11.80 13.87 -4.35
N ARG A 347 12.06 13.55 -3.09
CA ARG A 347 11.75 12.24 -2.50
C ARG A 347 10.27 11.89 -2.61
N GLY A 348 9.39 12.81 -2.25
CA GLY A 348 7.96 12.59 -2.34
C GLY A 348 7.48 12.41 -3.77
N HIS A 349 8.00 13.21 -4.69
CA HIS A 349 7.64 13.12 -6.12
C HIS A 349 8.04 11.77 -6.73
N PHE A 350 9.29 11.35 -6.57
CA PHE A 350 9.77 10.10 -7.16
C PHE A 350 9.27 8.85 -6.44
N LEU A 351 9.10 8.90 -5.12
CA LEU A 351 8.45 7.83 -4.38
C LEU A 351 6.99 7.67 -4.82
N GLY A 352 6.26 8.78 -4.97
CA GLY A 352 4.89 8.74 -5.48
C GLY A 352 4.80 8.17 -6.90
N LEU A 353 5.74 8.50 -7.78
CA LEU A 353 5.81 7.94 -9.12
C LEU A 353 6.14 6.44 -9.10
N ALA A 354 7.11 6.01 -8.30
CA ALA A 354 7.48 4.60 -8.17
C ALA A 354 6.31 3.76 -7.63
N ALA A 355 5.64 4.27 -6.59
CA ALA A 355 4.46 3.62 -6.02
C ALA A 355 3.27 3.57 -7.00
N ALA A 356 3.06 4.63 -7.79
CA ALA A 356 2.02 4.66 -8.83
C ALA A 356 2.27 3.60 -9.91
N VAL A 357 3.52 3.41 -10.33
CA VAL A 357 3.90 2.34 -11.26
C VAL A 357 3.70 0.97 -10.60
N GLY A 358 4.02 0.81 -9.32
CA GLY A 358 3.69 -0.38 -8.54
C GLY A 358 2.19 -0.69 -8.59
N LYS A 359 1.35 0.28 -8.23
CA LYS A 359 -0.12 0.10 -8.27
C LYS A 359 -0.69 -0.14 -9.68
N ALA A 360 -0.02 0.34 -10.72
CA ALA A 360 -0.35 -0.07 -12.09
C ALA A 360 -0.09 -1.58 -12.29
N GLY A 361 0.99 -2.11 -11.73
CA GLY A 361 1.25 -3.56 -11.69
C GLY A 361 0.14 -4.32 -10.97
N ALA A 362 -0.28 -3.86 -9.78
CA ALA A 362 -1.40 -4.42 -9.02
C ALA A 362 -2.69 -4.45 -9.84
N SER A 363 -3.04 -3.33 -10.47
CA SER A 363 -4.25 -3.19 -11.28
C SER A 363 -4.24 -4.13 -12.49
N ILE A 364 -3.12 -4.17 -13.22
CA ILE A 364 -2.96 -5.05 -14.39
C ILE A 364 -2.97 -6.53 -13.94
N GLY A 365 -2.25 -6.88 -12.89
CA GLY A 365 -2.25 -8.25 -12.35
C GLY A 365 -3.64 -8.72 -11.97
N THR A 366 -4.42 -7.87 -11.29
CA THR A 366 -5.79 -8.16 -10.87
C THR A 366 -6.73 -8.41 -12.07
N GLU A 367 -6.55 -7.70 -13.19
CA GLU A 367 -7.35 -7.89 -14.41
C GLU A 367 -6.91 -9.10 -15.25
N VAL A 368 -5.62 -9.43 -15.23
CA VAL A 368 -5.04 -10.43 -16.14
C VAL A 368 -5.10 -11.84 -15.55
N PHE A 369 -4.95 -12.01 -14.24
CA PHE A 369 -4.86 -13.34 -13.63
C PHE A 369 -6.15 -14.16 -13.74
N THR A 370 -7.32 -13.56 -13.56
CA THR A 370 -8.59 -14.28 -13.70
C THR A 370 -8.81 -14.81 -15.14
N PRO A 371 -8.69 -14.00 -16.22
CA PRO A 371 -8.77 -14.51 -17.58
C PRO A 371 -7.74 -15.58 -17.92
N ILE A 372 -6.51 -15.47 -17.40
CA ILE A 372 -5.49 -16.53 -17.58
C ILE A 372 -5.96 -17.82 -16.92
N GLN A 373 -6.41 -17.75 -15.67
CA GLN A 373 -6.90 -18.94 -14.95
C GLN A 373 -8.05 -19.61 -15.71
N ASP A 374 -9.01 -18.84 -16.20
CA ASP A 374 -10.22 -19.33 -16.88
C ASP A 374 -9.92 -19.91 -18.28
N SER A 375 -8.81 -19.49 -18.92
CA SER A 375 -8.44 -19.93 -20.28
C SER A 375 -8.06 -21.41 -20.37
N PHE A 376 -7.73 -22.07 -19.26
CA PHE A 376 -7.24 -23.45 -19.26
C PHE A 376 -8.35 -24.51 -19.22
N GLY A 377 -9.61 -24.15 -19.02
CA GLY A 377 -10.73 -25.10 -18.94
C GLY A 377 -10.65 -26.09 -17.73
N ASP A 378 -9.55 -26.07 -17.00
CA ASP A 378 -9.29 -26.84 -15.77
C ASP A 378 -8.78 -25.89 -14.70
N VAL A 379 -9.48 -25.82 -13.57
CA VAL A 379 -9.19 -24.89 -12.48
C VAL A 379 -7.78 -25.08 -11.93
N GLY A 380 -7.36 -26.34 -11.76
CA GLY A 380 -6.02 -26.64 -11.24
C GLY A 380 -4.91 -26.20 -12.16
N LYS A 381 -5.05 -26.41 -13.47
CA LYS A 381 -4.07 -25.94 -14.47
C LYS A 381 -4.05 -24.43 -14.58
N GLY A 382 -5.20 -23.79 -14.52
CA GLY A 382 -5.30 -22.33 -14.50
C GLY A 382 -4.58 -21.72 -13.29
N GLN A 383 -4.83 -22.24 -12.10
CA GLN A 383 -4.13 -21.83 -10.89
C GLN A 383 -2.61 -22.09 -10.98
N GLN A 384 -2.21 -23.25 -11.49
CA GLN A 384 -0.80 -23.57 -11.73
C GLN A 384 -0.12 -22.55 -12.62
N ALA A 385 -0.74 -22.17 -13.74
CA ALA A 385 -0.21 -21.16 -14.66
C ALA A 385 -0.01 -19.81 -13.96
N VAL A 386 -0.98 -19.36 -13.16
CA VAL A 386 -0.91 -18.10 -12.42
C VAL A 386 0.24 -18.10 -11.41
N PHE A 387 0.47 -19.19 -10.66
CA PHE A 387 1.61 -19.29 -9.74
C PHE A 387 2.95 -19.25 -10.50
N LEU A 388 3.07 -19.94 -11.63
CA LEU A 388 4.30 -19.99 -12.41
C LEU A 388 4.62 -18.62 -13.04
N ILE A 389 3.60 -17.94 -13.60
CA ILE A 389 3.74 -16.59 -14.16
C ILE A 389 4.14 -15.60 -13.07
N GLY A 390 3.44 -15.61 -11.93
CA GLY A 390 3.77 -14.75 -10.79
C GLY A 390 5.21 -14.97 -10.32
N SER A 391 5.64 -16.22 -10.17
CA SER A 391 7.01 -16.56 -9.77
C SER A 391 8.06 -16.05 -10.79
N ALA A 392 7.75 -16.10 -12.08
CA ALA A 392 8.64 -15.56 -13.12
C ALA A 392 8.75 -14.03 -13.00
N PHE A 393 7.64 -13.31 -12.79
CA PHE A 393 7.67 -11.87 -12.54
C PHE A 393 8.47 -11.49 -11.29
N THR A 394 8.43 -12.31 -10.25
CA THR A 394 9.23 -12.11 -9.04
C THR A 394 10.74 -12.19 -9.34
N ILE A 395 11.19 -13.16 -10.16
CA ILE A 395 12.60 -13.24 -10.59
C ILE A 395 12.98 -11.97 -11.38
N VAL A 396 12.14 -11.57 -12.33
CA VAL A 396 12.38 -10.35 -13.13
C VAL A 396 12.51 -9.12 -12.22
N GLY A 397 11.62 -8.97 -11.25
CA GLY A 397 11.70 -7.91 -10.24
C GLY A 397 13.00 -7.93 -9.44
N GLY A 398 13.45 -9.11 -9.02
CA GLY A 398 14.72 -9.28 -8.32
C GLY A 398 15.94 -8.88 -9.17
N ILE A 399 15.97 -9.25 -10.45
CA ILE A 399 17.04 -8.87 -11.39
C ILE A 399 17.06 -7.35 -11.61
N ILE A 400 15.89 -6.74 -11.79
CA ILE A 400 15.72 -5.29 -11.96
C ILE A 400 16.23 -4.56 -10.71
N ALA A 401 15.84 -5.01 -9.52
CA ALA A 401 16.27 -4.44 -8.27
C ALA A 401 17.79 -4.49 -8.12
N TRP A 402 18.41 -5.65 -8.38
CA TRP A 402 19.85 -5.82 -8.29
C TRP A 402 20.63 -4.96 -9.27
N TRP A 403 20.09 -4.72 -10.46
CA TRP A 403 20.86 -4.03 -11.53
C TRP A 403 20.62 -2.52 -11.59
N LEU A 404 19.45 -2.05 -11.22
CA LEU A 404 19.02 -0.66 -11.37
C LEU A 404 18.94 0.12 -10.06
N ILE A 405 18.77 -0.55 -8.92
CA ILE A 405 18.73 0.12 -7.62
C ILE A 405 20.17 0.27 -7.11
N PRO A 406 20.65 1.49 -6.85
CA PRO A 406 22.01 1.73 -6.36
C PRO A 406 22.13 1.33 -4.88
N ASP A 407 23.37 1.16 -4.41
CA ASP A 407 23.67 1.04 -2.98
C ASP A 407 23.16 2.28 -2.23
N MET A 408 22.44 2.04 -1.13
CA MET A 408 21.82 3.11 -0.36
C MET A 408 22.83 3.84 0.51
N GLU A 409 22.78 5.16 0.51
CA GLU A 409 23.62 6.00 1.37
C GLU A 409 23.20 5.85 2.85
N ARG A 410 24.21 5.84 3.72
CA ARG A 410 23.95 5.74 5.17
C ARG A 410 23.22 6.97 5.72
N GLU A 411 23.49 8.13 5.12
CA GLU A 411 22.93 9.41 5.54
C GLU A 411 22.18 10.04 4.35
N LEU A 412 20.89 10.30 4.53
CA LEU A 412 20.07 10.93 3.47
C LEU A 412 20.57 12.33 3.12
N GLU A 413 21.15 13.05 4.10
CA GLU A 413 21.71 14.38 3.89
C GLU A 413 22.90 14.38 2.93
N SER A 414 23.65 13.25 2.82
CA SER A 414 24.76 13.12 1.86
C SER A 414 24.29 13.20 0.41
N GLU A 415 23.13 12.64 0.09
CA GLU A 415 22.56 12.73 -1.25
C GLU A 415 22.02 14.13 -1.54
N ASP A 416 21.49 14.84 -0.55
CA ASP A 416 21.09 16.24 -0.69
C ASP A 416 22.28 17.14 -1.04
N VAL A 417 23.45 16.91 -0.42
CA VAL A 417 24.69 17.67 -0.71
C VAL A 417 25.20 17.33 -2.13
N LYS A 418 25.21 16.05 -2.51
CA LYS A 418 25.61 15.62 -3.86
C LYS A 418 24.68 16.17 -4.94
N PHE A 419 23.39 16.25 -4.65
CA PHE A 419 22.42 16.80 -5.59
C PHE A 419 22.61 18.31 -5.80
N ARG A 420 22.86 19.07 -4.74
CA ARG A 420 23.18 20.52 -4.85
C ARG A 420 24.44 20.75 -5.66
N ALA A 421 25.53 20.07 -5.35
CA ALA A 421 26.79 20.15 -6.11
C ALA A 421 26.57 19.84 -7.59
N TYR A 422 25.79 18.81 -7.92
CA TYR A 422 25.44 18.49 -9.30
C TYR A 422 24.66 19.60 -10.01
N LEU A 423 23.73 20.27 -9.33
CA LEU A 423 23.01 21.40 -9.90
C LEU A 423 23.93 22.60 -10.17
N GLU A 424 24.82 22.92 -9.23
CA GLU A 424 25.81 24.00 -9.35
C GLU A 424 26.80 23.74 -10.50
N GLU A 425 27.32 22.50 -10.64
CA GLU A 425 28.17 22.08 -11.76
C GLU A 425 27.48 22.24 -13.13
N ASN A 426 26.15 22.16 -13.18
CA ASN A 426 25.36 22.36 -14.40
C ASN A 426 24.79 23.77 -14.54
N GLY A 427 25.35 24.75 -13.80
CA GLY A 427 25.01 26.16 -13.93
C GLY A 427 23.70 26.59 -13.27
N TYR A 428 23.17 25.79 -12.35
CA TYR A 428 21.98 26.13 -11.56
C TYR A 428 22.38 26.78 -10.23
N ASP A 429 21.81 27.92 -9.93
CA ASP A 429 21.97 28.56 -8.61
C ASP A 429 21.27 27.74 -7.52
N ALA A 430 22.06 26.96 -6.77
CA ALA A 430 21.59 26.18 -5.66
C ALA A 430 21.51 26.99 -4.34
N ALA A 431 21.95 28.23 -4.28
CA ALA A 431 21.96 29.05 -3.07
C ALA A 431 20.53 29.38 -2.57
N GLY A 432 19.54 29.42 -3.48
CA GLY A 432 18.12 29.58 -3.13
C GLY A 432 17.39 28.29 -2.73
N LEU A 433 18.10 27.17 -2.73
CA LEU A 433 17.54 25.87 -2.40
C LEU A 433 17.70 25.58 -0.90
N GLY A 434 16.73 25.95 -0.09
CA GLY A 434 16.70 25.56 1.32
C GLY A 434 16.93 26.69 2.33
N ALA A 435 16.31 27.82 2.12
CA ALA A 435 16.09 28.84 3.16
C ALA A 435 14.69 28.71 3.78
#